data_92b8e14d6c2bb9acfc2d35e3631672d8
#
_entry.id   92b8e14d6c2bb9acfc2d35e3631672d8
#
_cell.length_a   1.000
_cell.length_b   1.000
_cell.length_c   1.000
_cell.angle_alpha   90.00
_cell.angle_beta   90.00
_cell.angle_gamma   90.00
#
_symmetry.space_group_name_H-M   'P 1'
#
loop_
_entity.id
_entity.type
_entity.pdbx_description
1 polymer ?
#
loop_
_entity_poly.entity_id
_entity_poly.type
_entity_poly.pdbx_seq_one_letter_code
_entity_poly.pdbx_strand_id
1 'polypeptide(L)'
;AYEGTGAFDGNICKDYSAIAGLYTEACQIVVRADSSIYSLDDLQGKHISIGASESGTERNAKEILAATGLTSRLVQTENYDYTQAANQLSNHEIDAFFCTAGTKTTIIEELAKECPIRLLSLNETCLKKLMASSPSYIHYTIPANTYTGQDKEVTTIGVKSILLASDDLSEDTVNIITKALFEHNKDLQLSLIHI
;
A
#
# COMPACT_ATOMS: atom_id res chain seq x y z
N ALA A 1 0.74 -14.23 -10.63
CA ALA A 1 0.08 -14.54 -11.90
C ALA A 1 1.01 -15.32 -12.85
N TYR A 2 2.18 -14.75 -13.20
CA TYR A 2 3.09 -15.34 -14.21
C TYR A 2 3.54 -16.78 -13.87
N GLU A 3 3.80 -17.07 -12.61
CA GLU A 3 4.21 -18.41 -12.14
C GLU A 3 3.05 -19.22 -11.52
N GLY A 4 1.85 -18.67 -11.46
CA GLY A 4 0.69 -19.34 -10.89
C GLY A 4 0.82 -19.64 -9.40
N THR A 5 1.46 -18.75 -8.63
CA THR A 5 1.69 -18.90 -7.19
C THR A 5 0.88 -17.91 -6.36
N GLY A 6 0.72 -18.18 -5.07
CA GLY A 6 0.01 -17.31 -4.14
C GLY A 6 -1.47 -17.18 -4.51
N ALA A 7 -1.98 -15.93 -4.65
CA ALA A 7 -3.37 -15.68 -5.04
C ALA A 7 -3.75 -16.22 -6.43
N PHE A 8 -2.78 -16.60 -7.24
CA PHE A 8 -2.94 -17.17 -8.58
C PHE A 8 -2.60 -18.67 -8.62
N ASP A 9 -2.68 -19.37 -7.49
CA ASP A 9 -2.33 -20.78 -7.42
C ASP A 9 -3.14 -21.61 -8.44
N GLY A 10 -2.42 -22.32 -9.30
CA GLY A 10 -2.99 -23.07 -10.42
C GLY A 10 -3.44 -22.24 -11.64
N ASN A 11 -3.41 -20.89 -11.55
CA ASN A 11 -3.79 -19.99 -12.65
C ASN A 11 -2.56 -19.26 -13.18
N ILE A 12 -1.93 -19.83 -14.21
CA ILE A 12 -0.79 -19.23 -14.88
C ILE A 12 -1.29 -18.28 -15.96
N CYS A 13 -0.90 -17.01 -15.86
CA CYS A 13 -1.14 -16.00 -16.87
C CYS A 13 0.21 -15.52 -17.40
N LYS A 14 0.49 -15.80 -18.68
CA LYS A 14 1.75 -15.46 -19.36
C LYS A 14 1.58 -14.52 -20.56
N ASP A 15 0.35 -14.16 -20.88
CA ASP A 15 0.01 -13.41 -22.08
C ASP A 15 0.24 -11.90 -21.88
N TYR A 16 1.30 -11.55 -21.13
CA TYR A 16 1.70 -10.16 -20.89
C TYR A 16 3.20 -10.03 -20.63
N SER A 17 3.72 -8.88 -20.99
CA SER A 17 5.12 -8.49 -20.78
C SER A 17 5.23 -7.21 -19.95
N ALA A 18 6.26 -7.12 -19.11
CA ALA A 18 6.54 -5.91 -18.34
C ALA A 18 7.22 -4.88 -19.23
N ILE A 19 6.65 -3.67 -19.30
CA ILE A 19 7.21 -2.53 -20.05
C ILE A 19 8.13 -1.70 -19.16
N ALA A 20 7.67 -1.30 -17.98
CA ALA A 20 8.41 -0.41 -17.10
C ALA A 20 8.02 -0.58 -15.63
N GLY A 21 8.99 -0.37 -14.73
CA GLY A 21 8.71 -0.04 -13.34
C GLY A 21 8.41 1.45 -13.23
N LEU A 22 7.27 1.80 -12.63
CA LEU A 22 6.81 3.19 -12.54
C LEU A 22 7.30 3.86 -11.26
N TYR A 23 6.71 3.55 -10.15
CA TYR A 23 7.03 4.12 -8.84
C TYR A 23 6.89 3.06 -7.73
N THR A 24 7.24 3.46 -6.52
CA THR A 24 7.06 2.59 -5.35
C THR A 24 5.83 3.05 -4.58
N GLU A 25 4.94 2.11 -4.31
CA GLU A 25 3.81 2.29 -3.41
C GLU A 25 4.21 1.87 -2.01
N ALA A 26 4.02 2.75 -1.03
CA ALA A 26 4.25 2.47 0.37
C ALA A 26 3.02 1.85 1.01
N CYS A 27 3.18 0.81 1.81
CA CYS A 27 2.11 0.30 2.64
C CYS A 27 2.00 1.16 3.90
N GLN A 28 0.99 2.01 3.95
CA GLN A 28 0.77 3.01 5.00
C GLN A 28 -0.31 2.51 5.95
N ILE A 29 -0.05 2.54 7.26
CA ILE A 29 -0.99 2.14 8.30
C ILE A 29 -1.36 3.38 9.08
N VAL A 30 -2.59 3.82 8.94
CA VAL A 30 -3.08 5.09 9.44
C VAL A 30 -3.96 4.87 10.67
N VAL A 31 -3.68 5.59 11.73
CA VAL A 31 -4.48 5.65 12.95
C VAL A 31 -4.73 7.10 13.34
N ARG A 32 -5.72 7.37 14.16
CA ARG A 32 -5.90 8.70 14.75
C ARG A 32 -4.75 8.99 15.73
N ALA A 33 -4.25 10.22 15.73
CA ALA A 33 -3.15 10.63 16.63
C ALA A 33 -3.57 10.64 18.10
N ASP A 34 -4.86 10.85 18.40
CA ASP A 34 -5.42 10.82 19.75
C ASP A 34 -5.74 9.40 20.27
N SER A 35 -5.54 8.36 19.44
CA SER A 35 -5.68 6.97 19.85
C SER A 35 -4.50 6.51 20.71
N SER A 36 -4.71 5.41 21.45
CA SER A 36 -3.65 4.71 22.20
C SER A 36 -2.82 3.75 21.34
N ILE A 37 -2.95 3.81 20.01
CA ILE A 37 -2.29 2.89 19.07
C ILE A 37 -0.98 3.53 18.60
N TYR A 38 0.16 2.98 19.01
CA TYR A 38 1.50 3.45 18.70
C TYR A 38 2.33 2.44 17.90
N SER A 39 1.92 1.19 17.92
CA SER A 39 2.59 0.06 17.27
C SER A 39 1.58 -0.91 16.65
N LEU A 40 2.06 -1.89 15.87
CA LEU A 40 1.21 -2.93 15.34
C LEU A 40 0.61 -3.81 16.44
N ASP A 41 1.32 -4.03 17.53
CA ASP A 41 0.82 -4.87 18.65
C ASP A 41 -0.43 -4.25 19.29
N ASP A 42 -0.57 -2.92 19.27
CA ASP A 42 -1.73 -2.19 19.79
C ASP A 42 -2.99 -2.37 18.92
N LEU A 43 -2.86 -2.97 17.73
CA LEU A 43 -4.00 -3.31 16.88
C LEU A 43 -4.79 -4.54 17.38
N GLN A 44 -4.27 -5.25 18.38
CA GLN A 44 -5.00 -6.37 18.98
C GLN A 44 -6.33 -5.90 19.57
N GLY A 45 -7.42 -6.57 19.19
CA GLY A 45 -8.78 -6.23 19.61
C GLY A 45 -9.39 -5.04 18.87
N LYS A 46 -8.69 -4.47 17.89
CA LYS A 46 -9.12 -3.29 17.15
C LYS A 46 -9.92 -3.64 15.91
N HIS A 47 -10.73 -2.68 15.47
CA HIS A 47 -11.51 -2.73 14.25
C HIS A 47 -10.76 -1.95 13.15
N ILE A 48 -10.34 -2.62 12.08
CA ILE A 48 -9.46 -2.03 11.07
C ILE A 48 -9.95 -2.29 9.65
N SER A 49 -9.71 -1.35 8.74
CA SER A 49 -9.88 -1.60 7.31
C SER A 49 -8.56 -2.09 6.71
N ILE A 50 -8.65 -3.19 5.98
CA ILE A 50 -7.50 -3.81 5.29
C ILE A 50 -7.48 -3.49 3.79
N GLY A 51 -8.28 -2.52 3.33
CA GLY A 51 -8.44 -2.15 1.93
C GLY A 51 -9.60 -2.86 1.25
N ALA A 52 -9.92 -2.44 0.04
CA ALA A 52 -11.01 -3.05 -0.75
C ALA A 52 -10.76 -4.54 -0.97
N SER A 53 -11.85 -5.30 -1.06
CA SER A 53 -11.76 -6.75 -1.28
C SER A 53 -10.97 -7.08 -2.56
N GLU A 54 -10.14 -8.11 -2.48
CA GLU A 54 -9.26 -8.59 -3.56
C GLU A 54 -8.19 -7.58 -4.04
N SER A 55 -8.02 -6.47 -3.31
CA SER A 55 -6.99 -5.46 -3.62
C SER A 55 -5.57 -5.89 -3.20
N GLY A 56 -4.58 -5.25 -3.81
CA GLY A 56 -3.19 -5.36 -3.36
C GLY A 56 -2.99 -4.90 -1.91
N THR A 57 -3.76 -3.89 -1.48
CA THR A 57 -3.73 -3.40 -0.09
C THR A 57 -4.21 -4.47 0.90
N GLU A 58 -5.32 -5.15 0.60
CA GLU A 58 -5.82 -6.25 1.43
C GLU A 58 -4.78 -7.35 1.59
N ARG A 59 -4.12 -7.71 0.49
CA ARG A 59 -3.06 -8.71 0.50
C ARG A 59 -1.89 -8.28 1.38
N ASN A 60 -1.38 -7.06 1.19
CA ASN A 60 -0.28 -6.52 1.97
C ASN A 60 -0.64 -6.42 3.45
N ALA A 61 -1.85 -5.98 3.78
CA ALA A 61 -2.35 -5.89 5.15
C ALA A 61 -2.39 -7.28 5.82
N LYS A 62 -2.93 -8.29 5.14
CA LYS A 62 -2.97 -9.67 5.65
C LYS A 62 -1.57 -10.23 5.90
N GLU A 63 -0.62 -9.98 5.01
CA GLU A 63 0.76 -10.44 5.16
C GLU A 63 1.48 -9.71 6.32
N ILE A 64 1.26 -8.40 6.51
CA ILE A 64 1.79 -7.63 7.66
C ILE A 64 1.20 -8.16 8.98
N LEU A 65 -0.11 -8.33 9.05
CA LEU A 65 -0.76 -8.86 10.25
C LEU A 65 -0.25 -10.27 10.58
N ALA A 66 -0.12 -11.14 9.59
CA ALA A 66 0.43 -12.48 9.77
C ALA A 66 1.90 -12.45 10.26
N ALA A 67 2.73 -11.54 9.72
CA ALA A 67 4.13 -11.40 10.14
C ALA A 67 4.29 -10.95 11.60
N THR A 68 3.30 -10.20 12.13
CA THR A 68 3.24 -9.78 13.53
C THR A 68 2.51 -10.78 14.45
N GLY A 69 1.87 -11.80 13.88
CA GLY A 69 1.07 -12.77 14.63
C GLY A 69 -0.36 -12.32 14.93
N LEU A 70 -0.79 -11.19 14.37
CA LEU A 70 -2.16 -10.70 14.49
C LEU A 70 -3.06 -11.47 13.50
N THR A 71 -3.75 -12.45 14.00
CA THR A 71 -4.70 -13.25 13.21
C THR A 71 -6.08 -12.60 13.18
N SER A 72 -6.96 -13.07 12.29
CA SER A 72 -8.37 -12.66 12.23
C SER A 72 -9.17 -12.92 13.52
N ARG A 73 -8.62 -13.68 14.46
CA ARG A 73 -9.20 -13.87 15.81
C ARG A 73 -8.82 -12.74 16.76
N LEU A 74 -7.74 -12.03 16.47
CA LEU A 74 -7.20 -10.97 17.32
C LEU A 74 -7.53 -9.57 16.84
N VAL A 75 -7.96 -9.43 15.58
CA VAL A 75 -8.28 -8.15 14.94
C VAL A 75 -9.58 -8.31 14.15
N GLN A 76 -10.49 -7.34 14.25
CA GLN A 76 -11.67 -7.29 13.40
C GLN A 76 -11.30 -6.57 12.10
N THR A 77 -11.51 -7.21 10.95
CA THR A 77 -11.12 -6.66 9.66
C THR A 77 -12.32 -6.39 8.77
N GLU A 78 -12.33 -5.23 8.11
CA GLU A 78 -13.31 -4.83 7.12
C GLU A 78 -12.64 -4.47 5.80
N ASN A 79 -13.40 -4.58 4.72
CA ASN A 79 -12.95 -4.22 3.39
C ASN A 79 -13.63 -2.93 2.93
N TYR A 80 -12.96 -1.81 3.11
CA TYR A 80 -13.37 -0.50 2.61
C TYR A 80 -12.40 0.00 1.56
N ASP A 81 -12.88 0.78 0.59
CA ASP A 81 -12.00 1.60 -0.24
C ASP A 81 -11.36 2.72 0.61
N TYR A 82 -10.38 3.43 0.06
CA TYR A 82 -9.62 4.42 0.83
C TYR A 82 -10.48 5.59 1.32
N THR A 83 -11.46 6.04 0.54
CA THR A 83 -12.37 7.13 0.91
C THR A 83 -13.30 6.70 2.04
N GLN A 84 -13.87 5.51 1.93
CA GLN A 84 -14.70 4.94 2.98
C GLN A 84 -13.88 4.74 4.26
N ALA A 85 -12.68 4.15 4.16
CA ALA A 85 -11.82 3.92 5.32
C ALA A 85 -11.41 5.21 6.03
N ALA A 86 -11.05 6.26 5.29
CA ALA A 86 -10.75 7.58 5.87
C ALA A 86 -11.94 8.18 6.61
N ASN A 87 -13.14 8.12 6.02
CA ASN A 87 -14.37 8.58 6.66
C ASN A 87 -14.70 7.78 7.93
N GLN A 88 -14.59 6.47 7.89
CA GLN A 88 -14.83 5.60 9.04
C GLN A 88 -13.83 5.86 10.17
N LEU A 89 -12.56 6.11 9.85
CA LEU A 89 -11.53 6.47 10.85
C LEU A 89 -11.84 7.84 11.47
N SER A 90 -12.17 8.83 10.68
CA SER A 90 -12.55 10.17 11.12
C SER A 90 -13.76 10.14 12.07
N ASN A 91 -14.76 9.30 11.78
CA ASN A 91 -15.97 9.12 12.56
C ASN A 91 -15.81 8.18 13.78
N HIS A 92 -14.60 7.66 14.05
CA HIS A 92 -14.33 6.68 15.12
C HIS A 92 -15.05 5.33 14.95
N GLU A 93 -15.45 4.97 13.75
CA GLU A 93 -16.08 3.69 13.43
C GLU A 93 -15.06 2.56 13.25
N ILE A 94 -13.82 2.93 12.85
CA ILE A 94 -12.67 2.03 12.84
C ILE A 94 -11.48 2.67 13.57
N ASP A 95 -10.55 1.83 14.01
CA ASP A 95 -9.35 2.25 14.75
C ASP A 95 -8.14 2.52 13.85
N ALA A 96 -8.07 1.84 12.70
CA ALA A 96 -6.98 1.96 11.74
C ALA A 96 -7.40 1.59 10.32
N PHE A 97 -6.64 2.05 9.32
CA PHE A 97 -6.76 1.49 7.97
C PHE A 97 -5.41 1.35 7.30
N PHE A 98 -5.34 0.40 6.36
CA PHE A 98 -4.23 0.18 5.47
C PHE A 98 -4.45 0.88 4.13
N CYS A 99 -3.40 1.51 3.61
CA CYS A 99 -3.38 2.14 2.29
C CYS A 99 -2.05 1.83 1.61
N THR A 100 -2.07 1.13 0.47
CA THR A 100 -0.88 0.89 -0.35
C THR A 100 -0.97 1.78 -1.58
N ALA A 101 -0.19 2.84 -1.57
CA ALA A 101 -0.19 3.85 -2.63
C ALA A 101 1.13 4.64 -2.63
N GLY A 102 1.32 5.45 -3.64
CA GLY A 102 2.43 6.42 -3.66
C GLY A 102 2.36 7.37 -2.46
N THR A 103 3.49 7.73 -1.90
CA THR A 103 3.60 8.83 -0.94
C THR A 103 3.68 10.13 -1.76
N LYS A 104 3.03 11.08 -1.46
CA LYS A 104 2.07 11.64 -0.58
C LYS A 104 0.65 11.38 -1.11
N THR A 105 -0.06 10.43 -0.51
CA THR A 105 -1.41 10.05 -0.96
C THR A 105 -2.42 11.12 -0.61
N THR A 106 -3.20 11.58 -1.58
CA THR A 106 -4.18 12.66 -1.42
C THR A 106 -5.18 12.37 -0.30
N ILE A 107 -5.70 11.15 -0.24
CA ILE A 107 -6.70 10.77 0.79
C ILE A 107 -6.15 10.88 2.22
N ILE A 108 -4.88 10.52 2.44
CA ILE A 108 -4.24 10.65 3.76
C ILE A 108 -3.93 12.11 4.07
N GLU A 109 -3.52 12.90 3.05
CA GLU A 109 -3.26 14.32 3.22
C GLU A 109 -4.53 15.11 3.57
N GLU A 110 -5.65 14.79 2.92
CA GLU A 110 -6.95 15.40 3.22
C GLU A 110 -7.43 15.00 4.61
N LEU A 111 -7.38 13.71 4.95
CA LEU A 111 -7.72 13.23 6.27
C LEU A 111 -6.88 13.90 7.37
N ALA A 112 -5.56 14.08 7.14
CA ALA A 112 -4.67 14.74 8.10
C ALA A 112 -5.00 16.23 8.35
N LYS A 113 -5.74 16.87 7.45
CA LYS A 113 -6.27 18.24 7.64
C LYS A 113 -7.55 18.26 8.45
N GLU A 114 -8.34 17.19 8.37
CA GLU A 114 -9.63 17.05 9.07
C GLU A 114 -9.46 16.55 10.50
N CYS A 115 -8.63 15.54 10.68
CA CYS A 115 -8.31 15.02 12.01
C CYS A 115 -6.81 14.67 12.12
N PRO A 116 -6.18 14.89 13.31
CA PRO A 116 -4.80 14.49 13.51
C PRO A 116 -4.62 12.99 13.35
N ILE A 117 -3.63 12.59 12.55
CA ILE A 117 -3.30 11.20 12.27
C ILE A 117 -1.90 10.84 12.75
N ARG A 118 -1.65 9.54 12.85
CA ARG A 118 -0.34 8.92 13.03
C ARG A 118 -0.19 7.78 12.06
N LEU A 119 0.98 7.65 11.46
CA LEU A 119 1.38 6.46 10.70
C LEU A 119 2.15 5.51 11.62
N LEU A 120 1.85 4.22 11.51
CA LEU A 120 2.56 3.19 12.27
C LEU A 120 3.77 2.68 11.50
N SER A 121 4.92 2.58 12.17
CA SER A 121 6.11 1.94 11.62
C SER A 121 6.06 0.42 11.81
N LEU A 122 6.59 -0.31 10.84
CA LEU A 122 6.89 -1.73 10.96
C LEU A 122 8.21 -1.88 11.74
N ASN A 123 8.25 -2.78 12.71
CA ASN A 123 9.48 -3.11 13.40
C ASN A 123 10.39 -4.00 12.53
N GLU A 124 11.69 -4.06 12.87
CA GLU A 124 12.68 -4.83 12.10
C GLU A 124 12.33 -6.30 11.94
N THR A 125 11.73 -6.92 12.96
CA THR A 125 11.35 -8.34 12.92
C THR A 125 10.27 -8.59 11.89
N CYS A 126 9.26 -7.73 11.85
CA CYS A 126 8.19 -7.77 10.85
C CYS A 126 8.76 -7.57 9.43
N LEU A 127 9.59 -6.54 9.24
CA LEU A 127 10.24 -6.26 7.96
C LEU A 127 11.07 -7.45 7.45
N LYS A 128 11.92 -8.04 8.30
CA LYS A 128 12.73 -9.21 7.93
C LYS A 128 11.87 -10.39 7.50
N LYS A 129 10.77 -10.66 8.21
CA LYS A 129 9.83 -11.74 7.83
C LYS A 129 9.16 -11.46 6.49
N LEU A 130 8.67 -10.24 6.26
CA LEU A 130 8.00 -9.85 5.02
C LEU A 130 8.95 -9.92 3.82
N MET A 131 10.15 -9.38 3.94
CA MET A 131 11.15 -9.40 2.86
C MET A 131 11.66 -10.82 2.56
N ALA A 132 11.66 -11.71 3.55
CA ALA A 132 11.98 -13.12 3.35
C ALA A 132 10.83 -13.91 2.70
N SER A 133 9.59 -13.48 2.92
CA SER A 133 8.40 -14.15 2.37
C SER A 133 8.13 -13.82 0.90
N SER A 134 8.53 -12.64 0.45
CA SER A 134 8.28 -12.19 -0.92
C SER A 134 9.38 -11.27 -1.45
N PRO A 135 9.95 -11.59 -2.64
CA PRO A 135 10.94 -10.73 -3.30
C PRO A 135 10.32 -9.41 -3.85
N SER A 136 9.00 -9.30 -3.84
CA SER A 136 8.29 -8.10 -4.29
C SER A 136 8.33 -6.97 -3.26
N TYR A 137 8.62 -7.28 -2.00
CA TYR A 137 8.72 -6.28 -0.95
C TYR A 137 10.11 -5.67 -0.89
N ILE A 138 10.14 -4.36 -0.75
CA ILE A 138 11.36 -3.60 -0.48
C ILE A 138 11.19 -2.83 0.82
N HIS A 139 12.30 -2.58 1.50
CA HIS A 139 12.33 -1.65 2.62
C HIS A 139 12.01 -0.23 2.10
N TYR A 140 11.06 0.45 2.73
CA TYR A 140 10.67 1.81 2.36
C TYR A 140 10.57 2.70 3.60
N THR A 141 11.05 3.92 3.47
CA THR A 141 10.93 4.95 4.52
C THR A 141 10.10 6.10 3.98
N ILE A 142 8.99 6.39 4.64
CA ILE A 142 8.18 7.59 4.40
C ILE A 142 8.88 8.73 5.15
N PRO A 143 9.37 9.77 4.45
CA PRO A 143 10.08 10.87 5.09
C PRO A 143 9.23 11.59 6.14
N ALA A 144 9.86 12.13 7.16
CA ALA A 144 9.18 13.05 8.08
C ALA A 144 8.58 14.24 7.33
N ASN A 145 7.48 14.76 7.83
CA ASN A 145 6.74 15.87 7.23
C ASN A 145 6.14 15.59 5.85
N THR A 146 5.94 14.30 5.50
CA THR A 146 5.18 13.93 4.30
C THR A 146 3.71 14.34 4.43
N TYR A 147 3.13 14.15 5.61
CA TYR A 147 1.75 14.55 5.93
C TYR A 147 1.71 15.55 7.10
N THR A 148 0.63 16.29 7.19
CA THR A 148 0.41 17.23 8.31
C THR A 148 0.44 16.49 9.65
N GLY A 149 1.30 16.93 10.57
CA GLY A 149 1.44 16.34 11.93
C GLY A 149 2.30 15.07 11.99
N GLN A 150 2.88 14.63 10.88
CA GLN A 150 3.83 13.51 10.86
C GLN A 150 5.27 14.03 11.03
N ASP A 151 5.72 14.19 12.27
CA ASP A 151 7.03 14.80 12.60
C ASP A 151 8.22 13.84 12.44
N LYS A 152 7.97 12.55 12.32
CA LYS A 152 8.99 11.50 12.25
C LYS A 152 8.87 10.69 10.98
N GLU A 153 9.99 10.16 10.52
CA GLU A 153 9.98 9.16 9.45
C GLU A 153 9.26 7.87 9.88
N VAL A 154 8.67 7.19 8.92
CA VAL A 154 7.94 5.95 9.14
C VAL A 154 8.54 4.84 8.28
N THR A 155 8.99 3.78 8.92
CA THR A 155 9.55 2.61 8.26
C THR A 155 8.43 1.64 7.89
N THR A 156 8.40 1.20 6.64
CA THR A 156 7.39 0.28 6.11
C THR A 156 7.95 -0.56 4.96
N ILE A 157 7.08 -1.34 4.33
CA ILE A 157 7.38 -2.00 3.06
C ILE A 157 6.86 -1.18 1.89
N GLY A 158 7.58 -1.27 0.78
CA GLY A 158 7.12 -0.78 -0.52
C GLY A 158 6.93 -1.93 -1.50
N VAL A 159 6.06 -1.72 -2.47
CA VAL A 159 5.88 -2.56 -3.65
C VAL A 159 6.06 -1.70 -4.90
N LYS A 160 6.69 -2.26 -5.94
CA LYS A 160 6.85 -1.54 -7.20
C LYS A 160 5.57 -1.63 -8.04
N SER A 161 5.07 -0.50 -8.47
CA SER A 161 4.07 -0.42 -9.53
C SER A 161 4.75 -0.70 -10.87
N ILE A 162 4.20 -1.64 -11.64
CA ILE A 162 4.76 -2.09 -12.92
C ILE A 162 3.71 -1.94 -14.00
N LEU A 163 4.10 -1.30 -15.11
CA LEU A 163 3.27 -1.24 -16.31
C LEU A 163 3.43 -2.55 -17.10
N LEU A 164 2.32 -3.22 -17.33
CA LEU A 164 2.24 -4.43 -18.13
C LEU A 164 1.55 -4.14 -19.46
N ALA A 165 1.96 -4.84 -20.50
CA ALA A 165 1.27 -4.85 -21.80
C ALA A 165 0.82 -6.28 -22.13
N SER A 166 -0.35 -6.43 -22.76
CA SER A 166 -0.74 -7.68 -23.39
C SER A 166 0.24 -8.02 -24.51
N ASP A 167 0.58 -9.30 -24.64
CA ASP A 167 1.43 -9.78 -25.74
C ASP A 167 0.70 -9.71 -27.10
N ASP A 168 -0.61 -9.44 -27.14
CA ASP A 168 -1.38 -9.16 -28.34
C ASP A 168 -1.12 -7.74 -28.92
N LEU A 169 -0.49 -6.84 -28.14
CA LEU A 169 -0.14 -5.51 -28.64
C LEU A 169 0.99 -5.58 -29.65
N SER A 170 0.87 -4.81 -30.74
CA SER A 170 1.95 -4.71 -31.71
C SER A 170 3.21 -4.07 -31.12
N GLU A 171 4.38 -4.45 -31.61
CA GLU A 171 5.66 -3.84 -31.22
C GLU A 171 5.65 -2.33 -31.39
N ASP A 172 5.03 -1.82 -32.47
CA ASP A 172 4.91 -0.38 -32.70
C ASP A 172 4.11 0.32 -31.60
N THR A 173 3.00 -0.29 -31.17
CA THR A 173 2.19 0.24 -30.07
C THR A 173 2.98 0.27 -28.76
N VAL A 174 3.67 -0.81 -28.43
CA VAL A 174 4.51 -0.89 -27.22
C VAL A 174 5.65 0.13 -27.29
N ASN A 175 6.29 0.31 -28.44
CA ASN A 175 7.32 1.33 -28.64
C ASN A 175 6.80 2.75 -28.43
N ILE A 176 5.61 3.07 -28.96
CA ILE A 176 4.99 4.39 -28.78
C ILE A 176 4.69 4.65 -27.31
N ILE A 177 4.08 3.68 -26.59
CA ILE A 177 3.77 3.78 -25.17
C ILE A 177 5.06 3.97 -24.35
N THR A 178 6.06 3.14 -24.61
CA THR A 178 7.34 3.18 -23.88
C THR A 178 8.04 4.52 -24.12
N LYS A 179 8.10 4.97 -25.35
CA LYS A 179 8.70 6.26 -25.71
C LYS A 179 8.00 7.42 -25.03
N ALA A 180 6.66 7.48 -25.11
CA ALA A 180 5.87 8.51 -24.46
C ALA A 180 6.08 8.52 -22.92
N LEU A 181 6.15 7.36 -22.29
CA LEU A 181 6.40 7.21 -20.86
C LEU A 181 7.74 7.82 -20.43
N PHE A 182 8.81 7.57 -21.19
CA PHE A 182 10.14 8.06 -20.86
C PHE A 182 10.37 9.51 -21.26
N GLU A 183 9.79 9.97 -22.37
CA GLU A 183 9.89 11.37 -22.81
C GLU A 183 9.09 12.34 -21.92
N HIS A 184 7.96 11.89 -21.37
CA HIS A 184 7.06 12.69 -20.53
C HIS A 184 7.07 12.27 -19.04
N ASN A 185 8.16 11.65 -18.56
CA ASN A 185 8.23 11.11 -17.22
C ASN A 185 7.99 12.14 -16.11
N LYS A 186 8.36 13.40 -16.33
CA LYS A 186 8.14 14.49 -15.34
C LYS A 186 6.66 14.82 -15.17
N ASP A 187 5.92 14.86 -16.27
CA ASP A 187 4.48 15.15 -16.26
C ASP A 187 3.72 13.97 -15.63
N LEU A 188 4.16 12.74 -15.92
CA LEU A 188 3.59 11.53 -15.35
C LEU A 188 3.87 11.41 -13.85
N GLN A 189 5.05 11.82 -13.36
CA GLN A 189 5.34 11.84 -11.93
C GLN A 189 4.39 12.74 -11.15
N LEU A 190 4.05 13.91 -11.70
CA LEU A 190 3.07 14.82 -11.10
C LEU A 190 1.65 14.21 -11.08
N SER A 191 1.28 13.48 -12.12
CA SER A 191 -0.02 12.81 -12.22
C SER A 191 -0.14 11.61 -11.28
N LEU A 192 0.91 10.82 -11.13
CA LEU A 192 0.92 9.59 -10.31
C LEU A 192 0.90 9.86 -8.79
N ILE A 193 1.30 11.06 -8.36
CA ILE A 193 1.18 11.49 -6.95
C ILE A 193 -0.30 11.71 -6.56
N HIS A 194 -1.16 11.93 -7.53
CA HIS A 194 -2.59 12.25 -7.32
C HIS A 194 -3.55 11.06 -7.52
N ILE A 195 -3.02 9.87 -7.80
CA ILE A 195 -3.86 8.66 -7.92
C ILE A 195 -4.02 7.98 -6.55
#